data_c20088206d884b776d7a1a43d550a64e
#
_entry.id   c20088206d884b776d7a1a43d550a64e
#
_cell.length_a   1.000
_cell.length_b   1.000
_cell.length_c   1.000
_cell.angle_alpha   90.00
_cell.angle_beta   90.00
_cell.angle_gamma   90.00
#
_symmetry.space_group_name_H-M   'P 1'
#
loop_
_entity.id
_entity.type
_entity.pdbx_description
1 polymer ?
#
loop_
_entity_poly.entity_id
_entity_poly.type
_entity_poly.pdbx_seq_one_letter_code
_entity_poly.pdbx_strand_id
1 'polypeptide(L)'
;VSTQSLPHGIASVHVLPADHHDGPWDSIVVPDGTRERLLGTALVAMMHGRRLGALPAPPSGLIVLAGPPGTGKTTLCRGLAQAAALAVAKRGATTFLEIDPHAMPSEMLGESQRNVVRLLRDVVPELAGPRPHLVVLIDEVESFAVRRSLASFETNPVDVQRATDAVLAGLDQLVSALPGTVVLTTTNFVSAVDEAFLSRADLVVELGLPDAGARARIVAAALGDLAVVWPELKELAVDSALHDEVAVGTDGWDGRRLRKLPLAVIASDPALARDPSGLTAARLRDAVRS
;
A
#
# COMPACT_ATOMS: atom_id res chain seq x y z
N VAL A 1 7.47 22.27 -14.95
CA VAL A 1 6.38 21.91 -14.04
C VAL A 1 6.47 22.84 -12.84
N SER A 2 5.47 23.72 -12.65
CA SER A 2 5.38 24.64 -11.51
C SER A 2 5.41 23.82 -10.21
N THR A 3 6.34 24.11 -9.33
CA THR A 3 6.36 23.69 -7.93
C THR A 3 5.27 24.44 -7.15
N GLN A 4 3.99 24.18 -7.45
CA GLN A 4 2.92 24.55 -6.54
C GLN A 4 3.02 23.58 -5.36
N SER A 5 3.11 24.12 -4.14
CA SER A 5 3.03 23.32 -2.93
C SER A 5 1.70 22.56 -2.94
N LEU A 6 1.76 21.24 -2.75
CA LEU A 6 0.55 20.42 -2.67
C LEU A 6 -0.33 20.91 -1.52
N PRO A 7 -1.67 20.81 -1.64
CA PRO A 7 -2.57 21.12 -0.56
C PRO A 7 -2.25 20.27 0.68
N HIS A 8 -2.49 20.85 1.85
CA HIS A 8 -2.26 20.16 3.12
C HIS A 8 -3.04 18.84 3.19
N GLY A 9 -2.38 17.77 3.61
CA GLY A 9 -2.94 16.40 3.65
C GLY A 9 -2.77 15.61 2.35
N ILE A 10 -2.25 16.20 1.27
CA ILE A 10 -1.90 15.48 0.04
C ILE A 10 -0.38 15.23 0.02
N ALA A 11 0.00 13.95 0.04
CA ALA A 11 1.41 13.54 -0.04
C ALA A 11 1.93 13.57 -1.47
N SER A 12 1.14 13.10 -2.43
CA SER A 12 1.53 13.07 -3.84
C SER A 12 0.33 13.06 -4.79
N VAL A 13 0.57 13.53 -6.03
CA VAL A 13 -0.39 13.49 -7.13
C VAL A 13 0.33 13.05 -8.38
N HIS A 14 -0.16 11.98 -9.01
CA HIS A 14 0.40 11.43 -10.24
C HIS A 14 -0.67 11.19 -11.29
N VAL A 15 -0.25 11.19 -12.54
CA VAL A 15 -1.10 10.76 -13.68
C VAL A 15 -0.58 9.40 -14.12
N LEU A 16 -1.45 8.39 -14.05
CA LEU A 16 -1.14 7.02 -14.44
C LEU A 16 -1.83 6.64 -15.76
N PRO A 17 -1.26 5.68 -16.52
CA PRO A 17 -0.02 4.96 -16.24
C PRO A 17 1.23 5.83 -16.45
N ALA A 18 2.31 5.51 -15.70
CA ALA A 18 3.58 6.22 -15.82
C ALA A 18 4.74 5.24 -15.54
N ASP A 19 5.79 5.27 -16.36
CA ASP A 19 6.91 4.31 -16.32
C ASP A 19 7.62 4.24 -14.96
N HIS A 20 7.72 5.37 -14.25
CA HIS A 20 8.34 5.41 -12.92
C HIS A 20 7.49 4.77 -11.81
N HIS A 21 6.29 4.31 -12.12
CA HIS A 21 5.42 3.52 -11.24
C HIS A 21 5.41 2.03 -11.58
N ASP A 22 6.20 1.58 -12.56
CA ASP A 22 6.34 0.18 -12.89
C ASP A 22 7.17 -0.57 -11.82
N GLY A 23 6.90 -1.85 -11.66
CA GLY A 23 7.65 -2.73 -10.76
C GLY A 23 7.02 -3.04 -9.40
N PRO A 24 6.39 -2.08 -8.66
CA PRO A 24 5.81 -2.39 -7.34
C PRO A 24 4.80 -3.53 -7.36
N TRP A 25 4.02 -3.67 -8.44
CA TRP A 25 3.00 -4.72 -8.58
C TRP A 25 3.58 -6.13 -8.51
N ASP A 26 4.69 -6.37 -9.21
CA ASP A 26 5.31 -7.69 -9.29
C ASP A 26 6.33 -7.93 -8.17
N SER A 27 6.80 -6.86 -7.55
CA SER A 27 7.85 -6.93 -6.53
C SER A 27 7.38 -7.51 -5.17
N ILE A 28 6.09 -7.49 -4.86
CA ILE A 28 5.55 -7.98 -3.60
C ILE A 28 5.06 -9.41 -3.77
N VAL A 29 5.58 -10.32 -2.97
CA VAL A 29 5.13 -11.71 -2.94
C VAL A 29 3.83 -11.79 -2.14
N VAL A 30 2.75 -12.23 -2.78
CA VAL A 30 1.41 -12.41 -2.18
C VAL A 30 0.91 -13.82 -2.46
N PRO A 31 -0.07 -14.34 -1.67
CA PRO A 31 -0.74 -15.60 -1.97
C PRO A 31 -1.40 -15.60 -3.37
N ASP A 32 -1.47 -16.79 -3.96
CA ASP A 32 -2.07 -16.98 -5.28
C ASP A 32 -3.52 -16.46 -5.33
N GLY A 33 -3.90 -15.88 -6.46
CA GLY A 33 -5.22 -15.29 -6.68
C GLY A 33 -5.44 -13.93 -6.01
N THR A 34 -4.53 -13.47 -5.15
CA THR A 34 -4.68 -12.18 -4.45
C THR A 34 -4.62 -11.00 -5.42
N ARG A 35 -3.67 -11.02 -6.35
CA ARG A 35 -3.53 -9.94 -7.35
C ARG A 35 -4.73 -9.86 -8.27
N GLU A 36 -5.22 -11.00 -8.74
CA GLU A 36 -6.39 -11.10 -9.61
C GLU A 36 -7.64 -10.54 -8.91
N ARG A 37 -7.84 -10.86 -7.64
CA ARG A 37 -8.96 -10.32 -6.85
C ARG A 37 -8.84 -8.81 -6.65
N LEU A 38 -7.67 -8.31 -6.28
CA LEU A 38 -7.41 -6.88 -6.11
C LEU A 38 -7.68 -6.11 -7.42
N LEU A 39 -7.06 -6.57 -8.52
CA LEU A 39 -7.22 -5.93 -9.82
C LEU A 39 -8.67 -6.01 -10.31
N GLY A 40 -9.30 -7.19 -10.19
CA GLY A 40 -10.71 -7.38 -10.58
C GLY A 40 -11.65 -6.44 -9.83
N THR A 41 -11.49 -6.29 -8.50
CA THR A 41 -12.31 -5.38 -7.70
C THR A 41 -12.10 -3.92 -8.13
N ALA A 42 -10.84 -3.50 -8.31
CA ALA A 42 -10.53 -2.15 -8.78
C ALA A 42 -11.15 -1.87 -10.16
N LEU A 43 -11.06 -2.83 -11.10
CA LEU A 43 -11.63 -2.69 -12.45
C LEU A 43 -13.15 -2.63 -12.44
N VAL A 44 -13.83 -3.37 -11.56
CA VAL A 44 -15.29 -3.28 -11.40
C VAL A 44 -15.69 -1.86 -11.02
N ALA A 45 -15.05 -1.27 -10.03
CA ALA A 45 -15.30 0.11 -9.61
C ALA A 45 -15.00 1.10 -10.75
N MET A 46 -13.80 1.04 -11.35
CA MET A 46 -13.36 1.99 -12.39
C MET A 46 -14.20 1.92 -13.66
N MET A 47 -14.53 0.71 -14.11
CA MET A 47 -15.19 0.51 -15.42
C MET A 47 -16.70 0.57 -15.34
N HIS A 48 -17.28 0.18 -14.22
CA HIS A 48 -18.72 -0.06 -14.09
C HIS A 48 -19.37 0.75 -12.94
N GLY A 49 -18.61 1.45 -12.10
CA GLY A 49 -19.11 2.18 -10.93
C GLY A 49 -20.33 3.05 -11.25
N ARG A 50 -20.29 3.82 -12.35
CA ARG A 50 -21.43 4.65 -12.78
C ARG A 50 -22.71 3.83 -13.06
N ARG A 51 -22.60 2.65 -13.65
CA ARG A 51 -23.76 1.79 -13.97
C ARG A 51 -24.28 1.07 -12.74
N LEU A 52 -23.34 0.65 -11.87
CA LEU A 52 -23.64 -0.10 -10.66
C LEU A 52 -24.16 0.80 -9.53
N GLY A 53 -23.93 2.12 -9.60
CA GLY A 53 -24.42 3.09 -8.62
C GLY A 53 -25.95 3.12 -8.45
N ALA A 54 -26.71 2.59 -9.42
CA ALA A 54 -28.17 2.46 -9.32
C ALA A 54 -28.62 1.19 -8.56
N LEU A 55 -27.71 0.30 -8.18
CA LEU A 55 -28.06 -0.92 -7.44
C LEU A 55 -28.39 -0.59 -5.98
N PRO A 56 -29.21 -1.42 -5.29
CA PRO A 56 -29.47 -1.26 -3.85
C PRO A 56 -28.20 -1.33 -2.97
N ALA A 57 -27.18 -2.07 -3.43
CA ALA A 57 -25.85 -2.16 -2.80
C ALA A 57 -24.78 -1.94 -3.88
N PRO A 58 -24.49 -0.68 -4.22
CA PRO A 58 -23.45 -0.39 -5.21
C PRO A 58 -22.06 -0.66 -4.65
N PRO A 59 -21.06 -0.95 -5.51
CA PRO A 59 -19.67 -1.00 -5.08
C PRO A 59 -19.25 0.33 -4.46
N SER A 60 -18.58 0.25 -3.33
CA SER A 60 -18.02 1.41 -2.63
C SER A 60 -16.71 1.90 -3.24
N GLY A 61 -16.04 1.07 -4.05
CA GLY A 61 -14.69 1.32 -4.53
C GLY A 61 -13.61 1.18 -3.44
N LEU A 62 -13.98 0.81 -2.21
CA LEU A 62 -13.04 0.71 -1.08
C LEU A 62 -12.38 -0.68 -1.01
N ILE A 63 -11.06 -0.68 -1.05
CA ILE A 63 -10.21 -1.87 -0.89
C ILE A 63 -9.29 -1.65 0.30
N VAL A 64 -9.30 -2.58 1.25
CA VAL A 64 -8.49 -2.52 2.48
C VAL A 64 -7.41 -3.58 2.43
N LEU A 65 -6.14 -3.18 2.57
CA LEU A 65 -5.01 -4.08 2.77
C LEU A 65 -4.56 -3.99 4.22
N ALA A 66 -4.66 -5.12 4.91
CA ALA A 66 -4.35 -5.22 6.32
C ALA A 66 -3.18 -6.18 6.57
N GLY A 67 -2.47 -6.04 7.69
CA GLY A 67 -1.41 -6.96 8.09
C GLY A 67 -0.22 -6.27 8.73
N PRO A 68 0.74 -7.03 9.29
CA PRO A 68 1.88 -6.47 10.02
C PRO A 68 2.70 -5.47 9.21
N PRO A 69 3.45 -4.56 9.86
CA PRO A 69 4.41 -3.69 9.19
C PRO A 69 5.39 -4.51 8.34
N GLY A 70 5.86 -3.94 7.24
CA GLY A 70 6.88 -4.58 6.39
C GLY A 70 6.36 -5.64 5.40
N THR A 71 5.05 -5.98 5.40
CA THR A 71 4.46 -6.96 4.46
C THR A 71 4.23 -6.42 3.04
N GLY A 72 4.47 -5.13 2.80
CA GLY A 72 4.41 -4.53 1.45
C GLY A 72 3.05 -3.94 1.05
N LYS A 73 2.12 -3.73 1.98
CA LYS A 73 0.76 -3.18 1.73
C LYS A 73 0.76 -1.93 0.87
N THR A 74 1.46 -0.89 1.31
CA THR A 74 1.53 0.41 0.59
C THR A 74 2.15 0.25 -0.80
N THR A 75 3.20 -0.57 -0.92
CA THR A 75 3.85 -0.88 -2.21
C THR A 75 2.89 -1.60 -3.14
N LEU A 76 2.13 -2.58 -2.62
CA LEU A 76 1.12 -3.31 -3.40
C LEU A 76 -0.03 -2.40 -3.84
N CYS A 77 -0.47 -1.45 -2.99
CA CYS A 77 -1.46 -0.43 -3.36
C CYS A 77 -0.98 0.44 -4.53
N ARG A 78 0.28 0.92 -4.48
CA ARG A 78 0.86 1.71 -5.58
C ARG A 78 0.95 0.88 -6.87
N GLY A 79 1.36 -0.38 -6.76
CA GLY A 79 1.38 -1.31 -7.88
C GLY A 79 -0.01 -1.58 -8.45
N LEU A 80 -1.02 -1.76 -7.61
CA LEU A 80 -2.42 -1.91 -8.02
C LEU A 80 -2.93 -0.68 -8.78
N ALA A 81 -2.61 0.52 -8.30
CA ALA A 81 -2.99 1.77 -8.97
C ALA A 81 -2.44 1.83 -10.41
N GLN A 82 -1.16 1.50 -10.59
CA GLN A 82 -0.53 1.44 -11.92
C GLN A 82 -1.14 0.34 -12.78
N ALA A 83 -1.29 -0.89 -12.27
CA ALA A 83 -1.85 -2.02 -13.01
C ALA A 83 -3.30 -1.75 -13.46
N ALA A 84 -4.12 -1.18 -12.57
CA ALA A 84 -5.49 -0.79 -12.90
C ALA A 84 -5.54 0.32 -13.95
N ALA A 85 -4.67 1.35 -13.82
CA ALA A 85 -4.57 2.42 -14.80
C ALA A 85 -4.16 1.92 -16.19
N LEU A 86 -3.20 0.99 -16.27
CA LEU A 86 -2.81 0.32 -17.52
C LEU A 86 -3.99 -0.42 -18.15
N ALA A 87 -4.76 -1.15 -17.36
CA ALA A 87 -5.91 -1.92 -17.84
C ALA A 87 -7.03 -1.03 -18.41
N VAL A 88 -7.21 0.19 -17.87
CA VAL A 88 -8.23 1.14 -18.36
C VAL A 88 -7.68 2.25 -19.26
N ALA A 89 -6.41 2.23 -19.64
CA ALA A 89 -5.73 3.30 -20.36
C ALA A 89 -6.45 3.74 -21.68
N LYS A 90 -7.11 2.80 -22.36
CA LYS A 90 -7.92 3.10 -23.56
C LYS A 90 -9.15 3.97 -23.28
N ARG A 91 -9.57 4.11 -22.01
CA ARG A 91 -10.71 4.94 -21.60
C ARG A 91 -10.28 6.31 -21.07
N GLY A 92 -8.99 6.52 -20.88
CA GLY A 92 -8.40 7.75 -20.41
C GLY A 92 -7.38 7.53 -19.30
N ALA A 93 -6.67 8.59 -18.94
CA ALA A 93 -5.71 8.57 -17.86
C ALA A 93 -6.40 8.49 -16.49
N THR A 94 -5.68 7.98 -15.50
CA THR A 94 -6.11 7.87 -14.11
C THR A 94 -5.34 8.88 -13.26
N THR A 95 -6.03 9.64 -12.42
CA THR A 95 -5.38 10.40 -11.35
C THR A 95 -5.09 9.48 -10.18
N PHE A 96 -3.87 9.47 -9.67
CA PHE A 96 -3.47 8.79 -8.46
C PHE A 96 -3.08 9.82 -7.41
N LEU A 97 -3.73 9.77 -6.25
CA LEU A 97 -3.55 10.66 -5.11
C LEU A 97 -3.13 9.87 -3.89
N GLU A 98 -2.09 10.30 -3.21
CA GLU A 98 -1.74 9.77 -1.88
C GLU A 98 -2.11 10.82 -0.82
N ILE A 99 -2.91 10.39 0.16
CA ILE A 99 -3.28 11.20 1.31
C ILE A 99 -2.36 10.81 2.47
N ASP A 100 -1.78 11.82 3.12
CA ASP A 100 -1.03 11.66 4.36
C ASP A 100 -1.94 11.97 5.56
N PRO A 101 -2.42 10.95 6.28
CA PRO A 101 -3.27 11.15 7.44
C PRO A 101 -2.54 11.84 8.61
N HIS A 102 -1.22 11.70 8.69
CA HIS A 102 -0.39 12.33 9.74
C HIS A 102 -0.17 13.83 9.50
N ALA A 103 -0.32 14.31 8.28
CA ALA A 103 -0.28 15.73 7.98
C ALA A 103 -1.54 16.47 8.47
N MET A 104 -2.56 15.75 8.96
CA MET A 104 -3.78 16.36 9.48
C MET A 104 -3.63 16.55 11.01
N PRO A 105 -3.43 17.78 11.52
CA PRO A 105 -3.16 18.01 12.93
C PRO A 105 -4.29 17.48 13.81
N SER A 106 -3.93 16.69 14.82
CA SER A 106 -4.85 16.02 15.75
C SER A 106 -5.12 16.83 17.02
N GLU A 107 -4.61 18.04 17.15
CA GLU A 107 -4.68 18.81 18.40
C GLU A 107 -6.10 19.30 18.75
N MET A 108 -7.06 19.30 17.82
CA MET A 108 -8.47 19.57 18.07
C MET A 108 -9.34 18.57 17.27
N LEU A 109 -9.82 17.54 17.93
CA LEU A 109 -10.62 16.44 17.34
C LEU A 109 -11.71 16.89 16.35
N GLY A 110 -12.40 18.01 16.62
CA GLY A 110 -13.43 18.54 15.72
C GLY A 110 -12.91 19.22 14.45
N GLU A 111 -11.67 19.69 14.40
CA GLU A 111 -11.05 20.30 13.21
C GLU A 111 -10.51 19.25 12.26
N SER A 112 -9.91 18.18 12.78
CA SER A 112 -9.40 17.08 11.97
C SER A 112 -10.51 16.44 11.11
N GLN A 113 -11.69 16.23 11.67
CA GLN A 113 -12.86 15.70 10.94
C GLN A 113 -13.29 16.62 9.79
N ARG A 114 -13.41 17.93 10.07
CA ARG A 114 -13.78 18.91 9.04
C ARG A 114 -12.74 18.99 7.93
N ASN A 115 -11.46 18.85 8.27
CA ASN A 115 -10.36 18.88 7.31
C ASN A 115 -10.38 17.64 6.40
N VAL A 116 -10.61 16.43 6.95
CA VAL A 116 -10.77 15.21 6.14
C VAL A 116 -11.97 15.30 5.20
N VAL A 117 -13.12 15.72 5.71
CA VAL A 117 -14.34 15.88 4.88
C VAL A 117 -14.10 16.91 3.77
N ARG A 118 -13.48 18.06 4.09
CA ARG A 118 -13.15 19.08 3.10
C ARG A 118 -12.14 18.55 2.06
N LEU A 119 -11.12 17.80 2.50
CA LEU A 119 -10.14 17.19 1.61
C LEU A 119 -10.82 16.26 0.61
N LEU A 120 -11.65 15.33 1.09
CA LEU A 120 -12.32 14.35 0.24
C LEU A 120 -13.40 14.98 -0.66
N ARG A 121 -14.12 16.00 -0.17
CA ARG A 121 -15.25 16.61 -0.89
C ARG A 121 -14.80 17.66 -1.90
N ASP A 122 -13.82 18.48 -1.55
CA ASP A 122 -13.47 19.67 -2.31
C ASP A 122 -12.10 19.53 -3.00
N VAL A 123 -11.06 19.14 -2.27
CA VAL A 123 -9.67 19.12 -2.77
C VAL A 123 -9.40 17.93 -3.69
N VAL A 124 -9.80 16.73 -3.29
CA VAL A 124 -9.58 15.51 -4.08
C VAL A 124 -10.27 15.59 -5.45
N PRO A 125 -11.55 15.99 -5.58
CA PRO A 125 -12.18 16.18 -6.89
C PRO A 125 -11.52 17.24 -7.76
N GLU A 126 -11.06 18.35 -7.19
CA GLU A 126 -10.33 19.39 -7.92
C GLU A 126 -9.02 18.83 -8.50
N LEU A 127 -8.25 18.11 -7.70
CA LEU A 127 -6.99 17.47 -8.14
C LEU A 127 -7.21 16.32 -9.13
N ALA A 128 -8.33 15.59 -9.01
CA ALA A 128 -8.72 14.56 -9.96
C ALA A 128 -8.87 15.15 -11.37
N GLY A 129 -9.39 16.38 -11.46
CA GLY A 129 -9.60 17.08 -12.73
C GLY A 129 -10.59 16.33 -13.64
N PRO A 130 -10.49 16.51 -14.97
CA PRO A 130 -11.45 15.94 -15.93
C PRO A 130 -11.18 14.45 -16.26
N ARG A 131 -10.29 13.79 -15.54
CA ARG A 131 -9.93 12.40 -15.84
C ARG A 131 -11.05 11.44 -15.42
N PRO A 132 -11.31 10.38 -16.23
CA PRO A 132 -12.44 9.48 -15.98
C PRO A 132 -12.24 8.56 -14.77
N HIS A 133 -11.02 8.39 -14.29
CA HIS A 133 -10.67 7.48 -13.22
C HIS A 133 -9.83 8.17 -12.15
N LEU A 134 -10.10 7.81 -10.91
CA LEU A 134 -9.40 8.28 -9.72
C LEU A 134 -9.02 7.10 -8.84
N VAL A 135 -7.77 7.05 -8.39
CA VAL A 135 -7.32 6.15 -7.33
C VAL A 135 -6.79 7.00 -6.18
N VAL A 136 -7.33 6.80 -5.00
CA VAL A 136 -6.90 7.47 -3.76
C VAL A 136 -6.28 6.44 -2.85
N LEU A 137 -5.05 6.65 -2.42
CA LEU A 137 -4.38 5.85 -1.40
C LEU A 137 -4.38 6.60 -0.08
N ILE A 138 -4.87 5.95 0.96
CA ILE A 138 -4.84 6.44 2.34
C ILE A 138 -4.05 5.42 3.16
N ASP A 139 -2.83 5.76 3.51
CA ASP A 139 -1.95 4.86 4.27
C ASP A 139 -2.25 4.96 5.77
N GLU A 140 -2.17 3.84 6.49
CA GLU A 140 -2.38 3.76 7.94
C GLU A 140 -3.72 4.36 8.41
N VAL A 141 -4.83 3.83 7.84
CA VAL A 141 -6.20 4.31 8.11
C VAL A 141 -6.58 4.27 9.58
N GLU A 142 -5.92 3.45 10.40
CA GLU A 142 -6.08 3.41 11.85
C GLU A 142 -5.78 4.76 12.54
N SER A 143 -5.08 5.68 11.88
CA SER A 143 -4.82 7.01 12.43
C SER A 143 -6.08 7.86 12.60
N PHE A 144 -7.18 7.56 11.86
CA PHE A 144 -8.44 8.28 11.95
C PHE A 144 -9.71 7.41 11.97
N ALA A 145 -9.61 6.12 11.67
CA ALA A 145 -10.71 5.15 11.73
C ALA A 145 -10.49 4.13 12.87
N VAL A 146 -10.27 4.63 14.08
CA VAL A 146 -9.94 3.81 15.27
C VAL A 146 -11.18 3.11 15.82
N ARG A 147 -11.04 1.83 16.17
CA ARG A 147 -12.07 1.05 16.87
C ARG A 147 -12.38 1.68 18.24
N ARG A 148 -13.66 1.81 18.57
CA ARG A 148 -14.17 2.41 19.83
C ARG A 148 -13.57 1.82 21.10
N SER A 149 -13.30 0.53 21.11
CA SER A 149 -12.73 -0.18 22.28
C SER A 149 -11.28 0.13 22.59
N LEU A 150 -10.55 0.76 21.66
CA LEU A 150 -9.13 1.12 21.78
C LEU A 150 -8.91 2.62 22.05
N ALA A 151 -10.00 3.42 22.08
CA ALA A 151 -9.90 4.83 22.48
C ALA A 151 -9.41 4.89 23.93
N SER A 152 -8.29 5.59 24.17
CA SER A 152 -7.75 5.81 25.51
C SER A 152 -8.71 6.64 26.36
N PHE A 153 -8.59 6.55 27.70
CA PHE A 153 -9.42 7.31 28.65
C PHE A 153 -9.31 8.84 28.48
N GLU A 154 -8.32 9.31 27.73
CA GLU A 154 -8.12 10.75 27.42
C GLU A 154 -8.90 11.22 26.19
N THR A 155 -9.37 10.30 25.34
CA THR A 155 -10.13 10.65 24.13
C THR A 155 -11.59 10.23 24.32
N ASN A 156 -12.52 11.20 24.16
CA ASN A 156 -13.95 10.91 24.27
C ASN A 156 -14.35 9.92 23.14
N PRO A 157 -14.86 8.71 23.45
CA PRO A 157 -15.24 7.72 22.44
C PRO A 157 -16.26 8.25 21.40
N VAL A 158 -17.08 9.22 21.77
CA VAL A 158 -18.06 9.85 20.88
C VAL A 158 -17.37 10.68 19.79
N ASP A 159 -16.27 11.33 20.10
CA ASP A 159 -15.56 12.17 19.12
C ASP A 159 -14.76 11.31 18.11
N VAL A 160 -14.22 10.19 18.56
CA VAL A 160 -13.58 9.19 17.67
C VAL A 160 -14.60 8.62 16.69
N GLN A 161 -15.80 8.27 17.18
CA GLN A 161 -16.88 7.76 16.33
C GLN A 161 -17.30 8.79 15.28
N ARG A 162 -17.51 10.05 15.68
CA ARG A 162 -17.86 11.14 14.75
C ARG A 162 -16.79 11.33 13.67
N ALA A 163 -15.51 11.13 14.01
CA ALA A 163 -14.42 11.22 13.04
C ALA A 163 -14.54 10.12 11.98
N THR A 164 -14.72 8.88 12.41
CA THR A 164 -14.89 7.73 11.51
C THR A 164 -16.12 7.92 10.62
N ASP A 165 -17.27 8.29 11.20
CA ASP A 165 -18.50 8.53 10.45
C ASP A 165 -18.34 9.66 9.41
N ALA A 166 -17.60 10.72 9.76
CA ALA A 166 -17.34 11.82 8.84
C ALA A 166 -16.44 11.40 7.66
N VAL A 167 -15.41 10.58 7.91
CA VAL A 167 -14.55 10.03 6.85
C VAL A 167 -15.36 9.12 5.93
N LEU A 168 -16.17 8.23 6.50
CA LEU A 168 -17.02 7.33 5.72
C LEU A 168 -18.02 8.11 4.84
N ALA A 169 -18.69 9.12 5.41
CA ALA A 169 -19.58 9.99 4.64
C ALA A 169 -18.83 10.75 3.53
N GLY A 170 -17.59 11.19 3.80
CA GLY A 170 -16.75 11.84 2.81
C GLY A 170 -16.35 10.90 1.65
N LEU A 171 -16.04 9.65 1.96
CA LEU A 171 -15.73 8.61 0.94
C LEU A 171 -16.96 8.28 0.09
N ASP A 172 -18.15 8.09 0.72
CA ASP A 172 -19.40 7.84 0.01
C ASP A 172 -19.76 9.00 -0.94
N GLN A 173 -19.55 10.25 -0.49
CA GLN A 173 -19.75 11.43 -1.32
C GLN A 173 -18.76 11.50 -2.48
N LEU A 174 -17.48 11.21 -2.25
CA LEU A 174 -16.44 11.18 -3.28
C LEU A 174 -16.79 10.18 -4.38
N VAL A 175 -17.11 8.93 -4.02
CA VAL A 175 -17.45 7.87 -4.98
C VAL A 175 -18.75 8.21 -5.74
N SER A 176 -19.73 8.81 -5.06
CA SER A 176 -20.96 9.26 -5.72
C SER A 176 -20.73 10.39 -6.72
N ALA A 177 -19.87 11.35 -6.39
CA ALA A 177 -19.52 12.48 -7.26
C ALA A 177 -18.62 12.07 -8.43
N LEU A 178 -17.72 11.14 -8.21
CA LEU A 178 -16.75 10.63 -9.18
C LEU A 178 -16.87 9.11 -9.33
N PRO A 179 -17.92 8.61 -10.02
CA PRO A 179 -18.09 7.19 -10.28
C PRO A 179 -16.91 6.66 -11.12
N GLY A 180 -16.21 5.66 -10.64
CA GLY A 180 -14.93 5.19 -11.20
C GLY A 180 -13.75 5.49 -10.29
N THR A 181 -14.04 5.93 -9.06
CA THR A 181 -13.07 6.08 -7.99
C THR A 181 -12.79 4.73 -7.32
N VAL A 182 -11.51 4.48 -7.04
CA VAL A 182 -11.04 3.40 -6.16
C VAL A 182 -10.33 4.04 -4.98
N VAL A 183 -10.70 3.62 -3.77
CA VAL A 183 -10.04 4.03 -2.53
C VAL A 183 -9.27 2.85 -1.99
N LEU A 184 -7.95 2.96 -1.97
CA LEU A 184 -7.04 1.98 -1.41
C LEU A 184 -6.67 2.42 0.00
N THR A 185 -6.82 1.55 0.97
CA THR A 185 -6.42 1.86 2.34
C THR A 185 -5.52 0.77 2.88
N THR A 186 -4.58 1.16 3.75
CA THR A 186 -3.75 0.19 4.47
C THR A 186 -3.97 0.32 5.96
N THR A 187 -3.78 -0.79 6.68
CA THR A 187 -3.74 -0.80 8.15
C THR A 187 -2.73 -1.83 8.66
N ASN A 188 -2.08 -1.49 9.75
CA ASN A 188 -1.19 -2.44 10.44
C ASN A 188 -1.97 -3.38 11.36
N PHE A 189 -3.17 -3.00 11.77
CA PHE A 189 -3.99 -3.75 12.73
C PHE A 189 -5.46 -3.74 12.32
N VAL A 190 -5.94 -4.83 11.69
CA VAL A 190 -7.38 -4.98 11.35
C VAL A 190 -8.27 -4.75 12.56
N SER A 191 -7.85 -5.29 13.71
CA SER A 191 -8.60 -5.15 14.97
C SER A 191 -8.69 -3.71 15.50
N ALA A 192 -7.85 -2.80 15.00
CA ALA A 192 -7.88 -1.39 15.38
C ALA A 192 -8.80 -0.56 14.50
N VAL A 193 -9.18 -1.07 13.31
CA VAL A 193 -10.09 -0.37 12.38
C VAL A 193 -11.54 -0.62 12.78
N ASP A 194 -12.36 0.44 12.70
CA ASP A 194 -13.79 0.38 13.02
C ASP A 194 -14.53 -0.59 12.08
N GLU A 195 -15.45 -1.38 12.65
CA GLU A 195 -16.22 -2.39 11.89
C GLU A 195 -17.11 -1.76 10.80
N ALA A 196 -17.61 -0.55 11.04
CA ALA A 196 -18.40 0.17 10.04
C ALA A 196 -17.56 0.58 8.82
N PHE A 197 -16.26 0.81 9.01
CA PHE A 197 -15.32 1.04 7.91
C PHE A 197 -15.08 -0.25 7.12
N LEU A 198 -14.77 -1.35 7.80
CA LEU A 198 -14.52 -2.64 7.16
C LEU A 198 -15.76 -3.20 6.43
N SER A 199 -16.96 -3.00 6.99
CA SER A 199 -18.21 -3.45 6.38
C SER A 199 -18.56 -2.74 5.07
N ARG A 200 -17.99 -1.55 4.81
CA ARG A 200 -18.15 -0.83 3.56
C ARG A 200 -17.15 -1.25 2.48
N ALA A 201 -16.08 -1.98 2.85
CA ALA A 201 -15.08 -2.40 1.88
C ALA A 201 -15.62 -3.44 0.92
N ASP A 202 -15.40 -3.25 -0.38
CA ASP A 202 -15.69 -4.26 -1.42
C ASP A 202 -14.74 -5.45 -1.30
N LEU A 203 -13.54 -5.19 -0.77
CA LEU A 203 -12.53 -6.23 -0.55
C LEU A 203 -11.62 -5.87 0.63
N VAL A 204 -11.47 -6.81 1.55
CA VAL A 204 -10.45 -6.78 2.60
C VAL A 204 -9.46 -7.91 2.33
N VAL A 205 -8.17 -7.58 2.25
CA VAL A 205 -7.07 -8.55 2.07
C VAL A 205 -6.14 -8.45 3.24
N GLU A 206 -5.95 -9.58 3.93
CA GLU A 206 -4.98 -9.70 5.00
C GLU A 206 -3.67 -10.27 4.46
N LEU A 207 -2.59 -9.50 4.58
CA LEU A 207 -1.23 -9.91 4.23
C LEU A 207 -0.50 -10.33 5.50
N GLY A 208 -0.32 -11.64 5.69
CA GLY A 208 0.48 -12.20 6.78
C GLY A 208 1.98 -11.99 6.56
N LEU A 209 2.77 -12.43 7.55
CA LEU A 209 4.20 -12.60 7.36
C LEU A 209 4.44 -13.67 6.27
N PRO A 210 5.51 -13.52 5.47
CA PRO A 210 5.79 -14.45 4.38
C PRO A 210 6.10 -15.85 4.90
N ASP A 211 5.51 -16.88 4.29
CA ASP A 211 5.88 -18.28 4.50
C ASP A 211 7.29 -18.58 3.97
N ALA A 212 7.81 -19.77 4.19
CA ALA A 212 9.16 -20.15 3.80
C ALA A 212 9.39 -19.98 2.29
N GLY A 213 8.44 -20.39 1.46
CA GLY A 213 8.54 -20.23 0.00
C GLY A 213 8.49 -18.76 -0.43
N ALA A 214 7.67 -17.94 0.20
CA ALA A 214 7.65 -16.50 -0.04
C ALA A 214 8.95 -15.83 0.42
N ARG A 215 9.52 -16.23 1.58
CA ARG A 215 10.82 -15.72 2.05
C ARG A 215 11.94 -16.04 1.06
N ALA A 216 12.02 -17.27 0.56
CA ALA A 216 12.99 -17.66 -0.46
C ALA A 216 12.87 -16.78 -1.72
N ARG A 217 11.65 -16.58 -2.23
CA ARG A 217 11.40 -15.71 -3.39
C ARG A 217 11.79 -14.26 -3.14
N ILE A 218 11.54 -13.72 -1.94
CA ILE A 218 11.90 -12.35 -1.58
C ILE A 218 13.42 -12.18 -1.54
N VAL A 219 14.15 -13.15 -0.98
CA VAL A 219 15.63 -13.14 -0.94
C VAL A 219 16.20 -13.25 -2.34
N ALA A 220 15.68 -14.17 -3.16
CA ALA A 220 16.08 -14.31 -4.57
C ALA A 220 15.90 -12.99 -5.33
N ALA A 221 14.73 -12.34 -5.18
CA ALA A 221 14.46 -11.06 -5.83
C ALA A 221 15.41 -9.96 -5.33
N ALA A 222 15.70 -9.89 -4.04
CA ALA A 222 16.63 -8.90 -3.48
C ALA A 222 18.06 -9.09 -4.01
N LEU A 223 18.51 -10.33 -4.13
CA LEU A 223 19.82 -10.65 -4.75
C LEU A 223 19.81 -10.36 -6.26
N GLY A 224 18.69 -10.63 -6.93
CA GLY A 224 18.50 -10.28 -8.35
C GLY A 224 18.60 -8.79 -8.60
N ASP A 225 17.97 -7.96 -7.76
CA ASP A 225 18.06 -6.50 -7.83
C ASP A 225 19.53 -6.03 -7.67
N LEU A 226 20.28 -6.65 -6.75
CA LEU A 226 21.71 -6.35 -6.57
C LEU A 226 22.55 -6.83 -7.74
N ALA A 227 22.23 -7.97 -8.37
CA ALA A 227 22.93 -8.50 -9.52
C ALA A 227 22.79 -7.61 -10.77
N VAL A 228 21.80 -6.73 -10.84
CA VAL A 228 21.71 -5.69 -11.88
C VAL A 228 22.84 -4.67 -11.71
N VAL A 229 23.20 -4.35 -10.46
CA VAL A 229 24.24 -3.36 -10.13
C VAL A 229 25.64 -4.02 -10.08
N TRP A 230 25.71 -5.22 -9.51
CA TRP A 230 26.93 -6.04 -9.38
C TRP A 230 26.71 -7.40 -10.05
N PRO A 231 27.03 -7.55 -11.34
CA PRO A 231 26.78 -8.78 -12.11
C PRO A 231 27.43 -10.05 -11.53
N GLU A 232 28.46 -9.88 -10.73
CA GLU A 232 29.18 -10.98 -10.05
C GLU A 232 28.27 -11.69 -9.03
N LEU A 233 27.22 -11.03 -8.54
CA LEU A 233 26.24 -11.60 -7.60
C LEU A 233 25.18 -12.47 -8.28
N LYS A 234 25.22 -12.61 -9.61
CA LYS A 234 24.23 -13.36 -10.38
C LYS A 234 24.09 -14.83 -9.94
N GLU A 235 25.18 -15.45 -9.57
CA GLU A 235 25.17 -16.83 -9.08
C GLU A 235 24.38 -16.96 -7.77
N LEU A 236 24.53 -15.99 -6.85
CA LEU A 236 23.76 -15.96 -5.60
C LEU A 236 22.26 -15.71 -5.87
N ALA A 237 21.94 -14.92 -6.88
CA ALA A 237 20.55 -14.59 -7.24
C ALA A 237 19.77 -15.78 -7.81
N VAL A 238 20.47 -16.82 -8.32
CA VAL A 238 19.84 -18.02 -8.91
C VAL A 238 20.06 -19.29 -8.05
N ASP A 239 20.78 -19.20 -6.94
CA ASP A 239 21.05 -20.33 -6.03
C ASP A 239 19.82 -20.61 -5.15
N SER A 240 18.93 -21.48 -5.63
CA SER A 240 17.71 -21.85 -4.91
C SER A 240 17.98 -22.52 -3.55
N ALA A 241 19.07 -23.32 -3.44
CA ALA A 241 19.42 -23.99 -2.19
C ALA A 241 19.81 -22.95 -1.11
N LEU A 242 20.57 -21.91 -1.50
CA LEU A 242 20.89 -20.79 -0.62
C LEU A 242 19.62 -20.06 -0.17
N HIS A 243 18.70 -19.78 -1.11
CA HIS A 243 17.46 -19.07 -0.79
C HIS A 243 16.59 -19.84 0.22
N ASP A 244 16.48 -21.16 0.05
CA ASP A 244 15.75 -22.03 0.95
C ASP A 244 16.39 -22.09 2.35
N GLU A 245 17.72 -22.19 2.43
CA GLU A 245 18.44 -22.18 3.70
C GLU A 245 18.27 -20.84 4.44
N VAL A 246 18.38 -19.70 3.73
CA VAL A 246 18.15 -18.37 4.29
C VAL A 246 16.69 -18.23 4.73
N ALA A 247 15.75 -18.76 3.95
CA ALA A 247 14.32 -18.72 4.31
C ALA A 247 14.03 -19.49 5.61
N VAL A 248 14.68 -20.61 5.86
CA VAL A 248 14.55 -21.35 7.14
C VAL A 248 15.08 -20.51 8.31
N GLY A 249 16.26 -19.91 8.15
CA GLY A 249 16.90 -19.10 9.21
C GLY A 249 16.21 -17.75 9.50
N THR A 250 15.25 -17.36 8.66
CA THR A 250 14.53 -16.07 8.76
C THR A 250 13.06 -16.22 9.11
N ASP A 251 12.71 -17.26 9.85
CA ASP A 251 11.32 -17.45 10.28
C ASP A 251 10.81 -16.25 11.10
N GLY A 252 9.57 -15.83 10.84
CA GLY A 252 8.98 -14.65 11.48
C GLY A 252 9.48 -13.29 10.94
N TRP A 253 10.38 -13.24 9.94
CA TRP A 253 10.80 -11.98 9.36
C TRP A 253 9.78 -11.45 8.36
N ASP A 254 9.59 -10.13 8.38
CA ASP A 254 8.78 -9.43 7.39
C ASP A 254 9.52 -9.23 6.06
N GLY A 255 8.78 -8.90 5.00
CA GLY A 255 9.33 -8.74 3.65
C GLY A 255 10.34 -7.59 3.52
N ARG A 256 10.18 -6.51 4.31
CA ARG A 256 11.12 -5.38 4.32
C ARG A 256 12.48 -5.78 4.88
N ARG A 257 12.47 -6.53 5.98
CA ARG A 257 13.69 -7.04 6.61
C ARG A 257 14.42 -8.01 5.68
N LEU A 258 13.68 -8.92 5.03
CA LEU A 258 14.25 -9.86 4.05
C LEU A 258 14.89 -9.16 2.85
N ARG A 259 14.22 -8.16 2.26
CA ARG A 259 14.78 -7.38 1.15
C ARG A 259 16.05 -6.61 1.53
N LYS A 260 16.16 -6.19 2.77
CA LYS A 260 17.35 -5.48 3.28
C LYS A 260 18.48 -6.40 3.69
N LEU A 261 18.25 -7.71 3.85
CA LEU A 261 19.24 -8.66 4.34
C LEU A 261 20.55 -8.63 3.54
N PRO A 262 20.57 -8.74 2.19
CA PRO A 262 21.84 -8.73 1.45
C PRO A 262 22.62 -7.44 1.65
N LEU A 263 21.96 -6.29 1.64
CA LEU A 263 22.60 -5.00 1.90
C LEU A 263 23.10 -4.88 3.35
N ALA A 264 22.38 -5.43 4.33
CA ALA A 264 22.81 -5.45 5.71
C ALA A 264 24.09 -6.29 5.90
N VAL A 265 24.19 -7.42 5.20
CA VAL A 265 25.40 -8.25 5.19
C VAL A 265 26.57 -7.49 4.55
N ILE A 266 26.36 -6.83 3.42
CA ILE A 266 27.37 -5.98 2.78
C ILE A 266 27.84 -4.89 3.74
N ALA A 267 26.91 -4.21 4.40
CA ALA A 267 27.21 -3.10 5.31
C ALA A 267 27.89 -3.54 6.62
N SER A 268 27.83 -4.81 7.00
CA SER A 268 28.46 -5.33 8.23
C SER A 268 29.99 -5.44 8.15
N ASP A 269 30.56 -5.43 6.94
CA ASP A 269 32.01 -5.52 6.70
C ASP A 269 32.45 -4.33 5.84
N PRO A 270 33.35 -3.45 6.37
CA PRO A 270 33.87 -2.31 5.61
C PRO A 270 34.61 -2.68 4.31
N ALA A 271 35.19 -3.87 4.22
CA ALA A 271 35.82 -4.32 2.99
C ALA A 271 34.76 -4.69 1.95
N LEU A 272 33.72 -5.42 2.37
CA LEU A 272 32.60 -5.79 1.52
C LEU A 272 31.77 -4.56 1.12
N ALA A 273 31.64 -3.57 2.00
CA ALA A 273 30.96 -2.31 1.66
C ALA A 273 31.69 -1.49 0.59
N ARG A 274 33.03 -1.64 0.47
CA ARG A 274 33.81 -1.02 -0.62
C ARG A 274 33.73 -1.81 -1.92
N ASP A 275 33.62 -3.15 -1.82
CA ASP A 275 33.50 -4.03 -2.96
C ASP A 275 32.42 -5.09 -2.72
N PRO A 276 31.15 -4.75 -3.00
CA PRO A 276 30.03 -5.65 -2.80
C PRO A 276 30.07 -6.94 -3.64
N SER A 277 30.88 -6.98 -4.70
CA SER A 277 31.07 -8.20 -5.52
C SER A 277 31.62 -9.39 -4.71
N GLY A 278 32.28 -9.11 -3.58
CA GLY A 278 32.78 -10.11 -2.65
C GLY A 278 31.71 -10.74 -1.72
N LEU A 279 30.42 -10.43 -1.87
CA LEU A 279 29.36 -11.10 -1.11
C LEU A 279 29.32 -12.60 -1.45
N THR A 280 29.29 -13.45 -0.42
CA THR A 280 29.26 -14.90 -0.58
C THR A 280 28.05 -15.54 0.10
N ALA A 281 27.69 -16.76 -0.36
CA ALA A 281 26.63 -17.55 0.26
C ALA A 281 26.90 -17.85 1.75
N ALA A 282 28.16 -18.08 2.13
CA ALA A 282 28.55 -18.31 3.51
C ALA A 282 28.19 -17.12 4.41
N ARG A 283 28.48 -15.89 3.99
CA ARG A 283 28.16 -14.68 4.75
C ARG A 283 26.65 -14.48 4.92
N LEU A 284 25.85 -14.81 3.92
CA LEU A 284 24.39 -14.77 4.02
C LEU A 284 23.86 -15.80 5.01
N ARG A 285 24.41 -17.04 4.99
CA ARG A 285 24.07 -18.09 5.97
C ARG A 285 24.42 -17.69 7.40
N ASP A 286 25.59 -17.12 7.60
CA ASP A 286 26.05 -16.71 8.95
C ASP A 286 25.18 -15.59 9.51
N ALA A 287 24.75 -14.64 8.66
CA ALA A 287 23.91 -13.52 9.08
C ALA A 287 22.49 -13.92 9.54
N VAL A 288 22.01 -15.11 9.19
CA VAL A 288 20.67 -15.59 9.61
C VAL A 288 20.75 -16.60 10.76
N ARG A 289 21.95 -17.03 11.15
CA ARG A 289 22.21 -17.91 12.29
C ARG A 289 22.50 -17.18 13.58
N SER A 290 22.84 -15.88 13.48
CA SER A 290 23.12 -14.99 14.59
C SER A 290 21.84 -14.28 15.08
#